data_af034df34a2da175ec177ddaa5a8de80
#
_entry.id   af034df34a2da175ec177ddaa5a8de80
#
_cell.length_a   1.000
_cell.length_b   1.000
_cell.length_c   1.000
_cell.angle_alpha   90.00
_cell.angle_beta   90.00
_cell.angle_gamma   90.00
#
_symmetry.space_group_name_H-M   'P 1'
#
loop_
_entity.id
_entity.type
_entity.pdbx_description
1 polymer ?
#
loop_
_entity_poly.entity_id
_entity_poly.type
_entity_poly.pdbx_seq_one_letter_code
_entity_poly.pdbx_strand_id
1 'polypeptide(L)'
;MTDLHEAIADDIPDLPAGPWVLLGEGLWGSVHDLGDGSVLKLVRRNGGLGTGESKHYRETAALRLLDGLQGSAPRLPRLLDAGRFGNAYGFSGPPLAGWLRLEKLEGKAVDEGRLYALKAEERERLGEEIGSALAHFHERAAARMDEAEKLGSPGLRSIAEAMTRISDPDLRARLERLKDMWGMEEAPRVFLHGDLNLSNVLSARGLPVALVDFAEAGTGFPEEDFRHFDNPGPMRDAIFRSYAAVSGRAIDMHRFRMAVAVNAACSLAIGSNAGHPREGMRRVSFLDEALRQAGIEA
;
A
#
# COMPACT_ATOMS: atom_id res chain seq x y z
N MET A 1 -1.27 17.33 -28.59
CA MET A 1 -1.63 16.74 -27.29
C MET A 1 -1.56 17.87 -26.30
N THR A 2 -2.66 18.24 -25.70
CA THR A 2 -2.67 19.25 -24.62
C THR A 2 -1.79 18.71 -23.49
N ASP A 3 -0.87 19.53 -22.99
CA ASP A 3 -0.01 19.14 -21.87
C ASP A 3 -0.90 18.79 -20.69
N LEU A 4 -0.56 17.74 -19.91
CA LEU A 4 -1.30 17.33 -18.73
C LEU A 4 -1.49 18.53 -17.78
N HIS A 5 -0.46 19.36 -17.64
CA HIS A 5 -0.50 20.57 -16.85
C HIS A 5 -1.62 21.52 -17.30
N GLU A 6 -1.69 21.84 -18.61
CA GLU A 6 -2.73 22.72 -19.16
C GLU A 6 -4.14 22.15 -18.93
N ALA A 7 -4.26 20.80 -18.98
CA ALA A 7 -5.56 20.13 -18.85
C ALA A 7 -6.14 20.18 -17.43
N ILE A 8 -5.29 20.27 -16.39
CA ILE A 8 -5.74 20.19 -14.98
C ILE A 8 -5.45 21.46 -14.17
N ALA A 9 -4.76 22.45 -14.75
CA ALA A 9 -4.35 23.67 -14.04
C ALA A 9 -5.55 24.45 -13.47
N ASP A 10 -6.67 24.48 -14.19
CA ASP A 10 -7.87 25.22 -13.76
C ASP A 10 -8.61 24.55 -12.60
N ASP A 11 -8.35 23.26 -12.34
CA ASP A 11 -9.05 22.48 -11.32
C ASP A 11 -8.25 22.30 -10.02
N ILE A 12 -6.97 22.66 -10.03
CA ILE A 12 -6.10 22.53 -8.88
C ILE A 12 -5.60 23.93 -8.46
N PRO A 13 -6.08 24.46 -7.31
CA PRO A 13 -5.68 25.77 -6.83
C PRO A 13 -4.17 25.87 -6.63
N ASP A 14 -3.62 27.04 -6.95
CA ASP A 14 -2.22 27.39 -6.71
C ASP A 14 -1.19 26.37 -7.22
N LEU A 15 -1.51 25.76 -8.36
CA LEU A 15 -0.63 24.78 -8.99
C LEU A 15 0.59 25.49 -9.61
N PRO A 16 1.83 25.14 -9.22
CA PRO A 16 3.01 25.77 -9.79
C PRO A 16 3.07 25.57 -11.30
N ALA A 17 3.52 26.60 -12.03
CA ALA A 17 3.77 26.48 -13.45
C ALA A 17 4.80 25.37 -13.73
N GLY A 18 4.55 24.51 -14.76
CA GLY A 18 5.47 23.43 -15.12
C GLY A 18 6.83 23.90 -15.62
N PRO A 19 7.73 23.00 -15.97
CA PRO A 19 7.50 21.57 -16.17
C PRO A 19 7.58 20.76 -14.85
N TRP A 20 6.70 19.78 -14.70
CA TRP A 20 6.74 18.84 -13.58
C TRP A 20 7.55 17.61 -13.94
N VAL A 21 8.23 17.04 -12.94
CA VAL A 21 9.04 15.83 -13.14
C VAL A 21 8.24 14.61 -12.67
N LEU A 22 7.99 13.66 -13.56
CA LEU A 22 7.38 12.38 -13.19
C LEU A 22 8.33 11.62 -12.27
N LEU A 23 7.90 11.38 -11.02
CA LEU A 23 8.65 10.60 -10.02
C LEU A 23 8.31 9.12 -10.06
N GLY A 24 7.06 8.78 -10.40
CA GLY A 24 6.61 7.41 -10.50
C GLY A 24 5.21 7.29 -11.08
N GLU A 25 4.93 6.13 -11.65
CA GLU A 25 3.64 5.78 -12.21
C GLU A 25 3.30 4.34 -11.85
N GLY A 26 2.05 4.10 -11.45
CA GLY A 26 1.54 2.79 -11.06
C GLY A 26 0.13 2.54 -11.60
N LEU A 27 -0.48 1.46 -11.13
CA LEU A 27 -1.85 1.08 -11.52
C LEU A 27 -2.87 2.18 -11.23
N TRP A 28 -2.70 2.88 -10.12
CA TRP A 28 -3.70 3.82 -9.60
C TRP A 28 -3.39 5.28 -9.89
N GLY A 29 -2.29 5.59 -10.53
CA GLY A 29 -1.98 6.97 -10.87
C GLY A 29 -0.52 7.26 -11.11
N SER A 30 -0.19 8.55 -11.07
CA SER A 30 1.15 9.07 -11.23
C SER A 30 1.47 10.10 -10.15
N VAL A 31 2.76 10.24 -9.83
CA VAL A 31 3.27 11.21 -8.87
C VAL A 31 4.26 12.13 -9.58
N HIS A 32 4.06 13.42 -9.48
CA HIS A 32 4.85 14.46 -10.14
C HIS A 32 5.48 15.38 -9.10
N ASP A 33 6.77 15.66 -9.25
CA ASP A 33 7.48 16.70 -8.49
C ASP A 33 7.12 18.07 -9.06
N LEU A 34 6.61 18.94 -8.21
CA LEU A 34 6.21 20.29 -8.61
C LEU A 34 7.37 21.31 -8.55
N GLY A 35 8.53 20.91 -7.98
CA GLY A 35 9.72 21.76 -7.88
C GLY A 35 9.68 22.79 -6.73
N ASP A 36 8.60 22.85 -5.98
CA ASP A 36 8.37 23.79 -4.87
C ASP A 36 8.46 23.12 -3.48
N GLY A 37 8.99 21.91 -3.40
CA GLY A 37 9.01 21.10 -2.19
C GLY A 37 7.74 20.27 -1.98
N SER A 38 6.85 20.27 -2.96
CA SER A 38 5.65 19.41 -2.96
C SER A 38 5.61 18.45 -4.15
N VAL A 39 4.77 17.43 -4.04
CA VAL A 39 4.44 16.51 -5.12
C VAL A 39 2.94 16.50 -5.37
N LEU A 40 2.55 16.27 -6.61
CA LEU A 40 1.17 16.06 -7.04
C LEU A 40 0.97 14.60 -7.37
N LYS A 41 0.08 13.93 -6.63
CA LYS A 41 -0.41 12.59 -6.96
C LYS A 41 -1.74 12.70 -7.68
N LEU A 42 -1.80 12.15 -8.89
CA LEU A 42 -3.01 12.06 -9.70
C LEU A 42 -3.56 10.64 -9.59
N VAL A 43 -4.81 10.50 -9.17
CA VAL A 43 -5.46 9.20 -8.96
C VAL A 43 -6.37 8.88 -10.13
N ARG A 44 -6.15 7.74 -10.80
CA ARG A 44 -7.00 7.23 -11.90
C ARG A 44 -8.30 6.65 -11.36
N ARG A 45 -9.40 6.77 -12.12
CA ARG A 45 -10.69 6.13 -11.78
C ARG A 45 -10.59 4.62 -11.77
N ASN A 46 -9.90 4.06 -12.76
CA ASN A 46 -9.75 2.63 -12.95
C ASN A 46 -8.27 2.25 -12.94
N GLY A 47 -7.94 1.20 -12.25
CA GLY A 47 -6.58 0.68 -12.12
C GLY A 47 -6.60 -0.80 -11.79
N GLY A 48 -6.50 -1.13 -10.51
CA GLY A 48 -6.49 -2.48 -9.98
C GLY A 48 -7.85 -2.92 -9.40
N LEU A 49 -7.84 -3.37 -8.15
CA LEU A 49 -9.03 -3.73 -7.37
C LEU A 49 -9.64 -2.48 -6.71
N GLY A 50 -10.97 -2.40 -6.71
CA GLY A 50 -11.70 -1.25 -6.18
C GLY A 50 -11.85 -0.12 -7.20
N THR A 51 -12.07 1.10 -6.73
CA THR A 51 -12.24 2.31 -7.54
C THR A 51 -11.26 3.41 -7.12
N GLY A 52 -10.88 4.25 -8.06
CA GLY A 52 -10.00 5.39 -7.79
C GLY A 52 -10.60 6.38 -6.79
N GLU A 53 -11.91 6.58 -6.82
CA GLU A 53 -12.62 7.43 -5.87
C GLU A 53 -12.45 6.90 -4.44
N SER A 54 -12.56 5.59 -4.24
CA SER A 54 -12.37 5.00 -2.92
C SER A 54 -10.92 5.04 -2.44
N LYS A 55 -9.95 4.87 -3.36
CA LYS A 55 -8.52 5.01 -3.07
C LYS A 55 -8.18 6.44 -2.66
N HIS A 56 -8.61 7.42 -3.46
CA HIS A 56 -8.45 8.85 -3.19
C HIS A 56 -9.06 9.23 -1.84
N TYR A 57 -10.28 8.78 -1.56
CA TYR A 57 -10.95 9.05 -0.29
C TYR A 57 -10.16 8.51 0.90
N ARG A 58 -9.75 7.23 0.85
CA ARG A 58 -9.00 6.59 1.95
C ARG A 58 -7.66 7.26 2.19
N GLU A 59 -6.88 7.51 1.14
CA GLU A 59 -5.58 8.16 1.29
C GLU A 59 -5.72 9.56 1.87
N THR A 60 -6.67 10.35 1.37
CA THR A 60 -6.97 11.69 1.90
C THR A 60 -7.36 11.62 3.38
N ALA A 61 -8.25 10.70 3.75
CA ALA A 61 -8.70 10.54 5.13
C ALA A 61 -7.57 10.05 6.05
N ALA A 62 -6.80 9.04 5.61
CA ALA A 62 -5.66 8.52 6.36
C ALA A 62 -4.60 9.60 6.62
N LEU A 63 -4.21 10.37 5.60
CA LEU A 63 -3.22 11.43 5.75
C LEU A 63 -3.70 12.56 6.67
N ARG A 64 -5.00 12.87 6.69
CA ARG A 64 -5.58 13.81 7.65
C ARG A 64 -5.53 13.28 9.10
N LEU A 65 -5.78 11.99 9.29
CA LEU A 65 -5.66 11.35 10.62
C LEU A 65 -4.20 11.30 11.10
N LEU A 66 -3.25 11.18 10.18
CA LEU A 66 -1.82 11.15 10.47
C LEU A 66 -1.21 12.55 10.60
N ASP A 67 -2.01 13.62 10.40
CA ASP A 67 -1.51 14.98 10.60
C ASP A 67 -1.08 15.22 12.04
N GLY A 68 0.07 15.90 12.19
CA GLY A 68 0.74 16.07 13.48
C GLY A 68 1.60 14.88 13.94
N LEU A 69 1.60 13.76 13.20
CA LEU A 69 2.46 12.60 13.47
C LEU A 69 3.74 12.60 12.61
N GLN A 70 3.98 13.67 11.82
CA GLN A 70 5.18 13.82 11.03
C GLN A 70 6.43 14.08 11.92
N GLY A 71 7.61 13.85 11.38
CA GLY A 71 8.87 14.33 11.95
C GLY A 71 9.85 13.26 12.39
N SER A 72 9.47 12.29 13.24
CA SER A 72 10.38 11.22 13.66
C SER A 72 10.31 9.98 12.73
N ALA A 73 11.00 8.90 13.05
CA ALA A 73 10.91 7.65 12.30
C ALA A 73 9.54 6.95 12.52
N PRO A 74 8.84 6.50 11.48
CA PRO A 74 9.10 6.81 10.06
C PRO A 74 8.72 8.25 9.71
N ARG A 75 9.29 8.76 8.63
CA ARG A 75 8.82 10.01 8.02
C ARG A 75 7.52 9.70 7.25
N LEU A 76 6.53 10.58 7.43
CA LEU A 76 5.22 10.46 6.79
C LEU A 76 4.95 11.71 5.96
N PRO A 77 4.34 11.61 4.77
CA PRO A 77 3.99 12.78 3.98
C PRO A 77 2.88 13.57 4.66
N ARG A 78 2.99 14.91 4.62
CA ARG A 78 1.90 15.79 5.04
C ARG A 78 0.99 16.06 3.84
N LEU A 79 -0.31 15.94 4.04
CA LEU A 79 -1.30 16.36 3.06
C LEU A 79 -1.36 17.90 3.07
N LEU A 80 -1.04 18.52 1.94
CA LEU A 80 -1.12 19.97 1.78
C LEU A 80 -2.50 20.37 1.27
N ASP A 81 -3.00 19.64 0.25
CA ASP A 81 -4.32 19.84 -0.31
C ASP A 81 -4.79 18.58 -1.06
N ALA A 82 -6.11 18.47 -1.30
CA ALA A 82 -6.69 17.37 -2.08
C ALA A 82 -8.02 17.77 -2.68
N GLY A 83 -8.29 17.30 -3.89
CA GLY A 83 -9.53 17.56 -4.58
C GLY A 83 -9.96 16.40 -5.45
N ARG A 84 -11.20 16.47 -5.94
CA ARG A 84 -11.78 15.52 -6.89
C ARG A 84 -11.94 16.18 -8.24
N PHE A 85 -11.70 15.42 -9.28
CA PHE A 85 -12.07 15.85 -10.61
C PHE A 85 -13.55 15.57 -10.87
N GLY A 86 -14.22 16.53 -11.49
CA GLY A 86 -15.59 16.37 -11.97
C GLY A 86 -15.69 15.31 -13.08
N ASN A 87 -16.85 15.26 -13.76
CA ASN A 87 -17.03 14.31 -14.85
C ASN A 87 -16.18 14.69 -16.08
N ALA A 88 -15.40 13.72 -16.54
CA ALA A 88 -14.73 13.68 -17.83
C ALA A 88 -13.81 14.87 -18.18
N TYR A 89 -12.53 14.75 -17.79
CA TYR A 89 -11.49 15.53 -18.45
C TYR A 89 -11.37 15.13 -19.92
N GLY A 90 -11.43 16.11 -20.80
CA GLY A 90 -11.24 15.95 -22.23
C GLY A 90 -9.78 15.81 -22.67
N PHE A 91 -8.88 15.33 -21.81
CA PHE A 91 -7.52 15.00 -22.23
C PHE A 91 -7.42 13.54 -22.67
N SER A 92 -6.45 13.23 -23.54
CA SER A 92 -6.25 11.91 -24.14
C SER A 92 -5.72 10.84 -23.18
N GLY A 93 -5.73 11.09 -21.86
CA GLY A 93 -5.28 10.19 -20.80
C GLY A 93 -6.40 9.40 -20.14
N PRO A 94 -6.06 8.48 -19.23
CA PRO A 94 -7.05 7.74 -18.46
C PRO A 94 -7.84 8.68 -17.53
N PRO A 95 -9.15 8.43 -17.33
CA PRO A 95 -9.98 9.30 -16.50
C PRO A 95 -9.46 9.36 -15.05
N LEU A 96 -9.39 10.56 -14.50
CA LEU A 96 -8.92 10.84 -13.15
C LEU A 96 -10.08 10.89 -12.15
N ALA A 97 -9.87 10.38 -10.94
CA ALA A 97 -10.80 10.43 -9.83
C ALA A 97 -10.55 11.65 -8.94
N GLY A 98 -9.29 11.98 -8.71
CA GLY A 98 -8.88 13.08 -7.85
C GLY A 98 -7.38 13.29 -7.84
N TRP A 99 -6.96 14.23 -7.02
CA TRP A 99 -5.58 14.60 -6.84
C TRP A 99 -5.26 14.85 -5.35
N LEU A 100 -3.99 14.66 -4.97
CA LEU A 100 -3.45 15.02 -3.67
C LEU A 100 -2.16 15.81 -3.89
N ARG A 101 -2.02 16.93 -3.21
CA ARG A 101 -0.76 17.67 -3.08
C ARG A 101 -0.14 17.33 -1.74
N LEU A 102 1.05 16.79 -1.77
CA LEU A 102 1.75 16.26 -0.59
C LEU A 102 3.09 16.94 -0.42
N GLU A 103 3.57 17.04 0.82
CA GLU A 103 4.96 17.37 1.09
C GLU A 103 5.88 16.35 0.42
N LYS A 104 6.88 16.84 -0.32
CA LYS A 104 7.89 16.00 -0.94
C LYS A 104 8.85 15.46 0.12
N LEU A 105 8.92 14.14 0.25
CA LEU A 105 9.89 13.49 1.11
C LEU A 105 11.15 13.12 0.33
N GLU A 106 12.30 13.35 0.96
CA GLU A 106 13.59 12.92 0.40
C GLU A 106 13.71 11.41 0.39
N GLY A 107 14.31 10.86 -0.66
CA GLY A 107 14.58 9.43 -0.81
C GLY A 107 14.12 8.89 -2.14
N LYS A 108 14.47 7.63 -2.35
CA LYS A 108 14.05 6.86 -3.52
C LYS A 108 13.34 5.61 -3.05
N ALA A 109 12.32 5.21 -3.76
CA ALA A 109 11.64 3.94 -3.55
C ALA A 109 12.66 2.78 -3.61
N VAL A 110 12.42 1.76 -2.81
CA VAL A 110 13.21 0.53 -2.82
C VAL A 110 12.60 -0.40 -3.86
N ASP A 111 12.94 -0.17 -5.12
CA ASP A 111 12.55 -1.07 -6.20
C ASP A 111 13.40 -2.38 -6.21
N GLU A 112 12.96 -3.37 -7.00
CA GLU A 112 13.65 -4.65 -7.10
C GLU A 112 15.10 -4.49 -7.58
N GLY A 113 15.36 -3.64 -8.59
CA GLY A 113 16.69 -3.42 -9.12
C GLY A 113 17.64 -2.88 -8.06
N ARG A 114 17.16 -1.92 -7.26
CA ARG A 114 17.90 -1.36 -6.14
C ARG A 114 18.11 -2.41 -5.04
N LEU A 115 17.08 -3.20 -4.72
CA LEU A 115 17.20 -4.27 -3.72
C LEU A 115 18.24 -5.32 -4.12
N TYR A 116 18.25 -5.75 -5.38
CA TYR A 116 19.25 -6.71 -5.88
C TYR A 116 20.68 -6.16 -5.90
N ALA A 117 20.84 -4.85 -6.04
CA ALA A 117 22.15 -4.21 -6.00
C ALA A 117 22.72 -4.09 -4.57
N LEU A 118 21.90 -4.19 -3.53
CA LEU A 118 22.36 -4.17 -2.14
C LEU A 118 23.07 -5.45 -1.74
N LYS A 119 24.13 -5.33 -0.93
CA LYS A 119 24.77 -6.47 -0.25
C LYS A 119 23.83 -7.06 0.81
N ALA A 120 24.12 -8.27 1.25
CA ALA A 120 23.31 -8.97 2.26
C ALA A 120 23.14 -8.15 3.54
N GLU A 121 24.25 -7.56 4.04
CA GLU A 121 24.26 -6.74 5.25
C GLU A 121 23.47 -5.43 5.08
N GLU A 122 23.47 -4.86 3.88
CA GLU A 122 22.69 -3.66 3.57
C GLU A 122 21.20 -3.96 3.50
N ARG A 123 20.83 -5.13 2.94
CA ARG A 123 19.44 -5.61 2.93
C ARG A 123 18.93 -5.91 4.33
N GLU A 124 19.76 -6.53 5.18
CA GLU A 124 19.41 -6.81 6.57
C GLU A 124 19.18 -5.50 7.34
N ARG A 125 20.09 -4.53 7.22
CA ARG A 125 19.96 -3.20 7.84
C ARG A 125 18.71 -2.48 7.38
N LEU A 126 18.41 -2.49 6.06
CA LEU A 126 17.17 -1.92 5.53
C LEU A 126 15.95 -2.63 6.12
N GLY A 127 16.01 -3.94 6.30
CA GLY A 127 14.96 -4.69 6.98
C GLY A 127 14.75 -4.24 8.43
N GLU A 128 15.84 -4.02 9.17
CA GLU A 128 15.79 -3.51 10.55
C GLU A 128 15.15 -2.10 10.59
N GLU A 129 15.53 -1.21 9.67
CA GLU A 129 14.95 0.13 9.55
C GLU A 129 13.44 0.08 9.25
N ILE A 130 13.01 -0.80 8.34
CA ILE A 130 11.59 -0.96 7.98
C ILE A 130 10.80 -1.50 9.18
N GLY A 131 11.28 -2.56 9.84
CA GLY A 131 10.59 -3.16 10.98
C GLY A 131 10.45 -2.19 12.15
N SER A 132 11.51 -1.46 12.48
CA SER A 132 11.49 -0.41 13.51
C SER A 132 10.53 0.73 13.13
N ALA A 133 10.59 1.19 11.88
CA ALA A 133 9.73 2.25 11.38
C ALA A 133 8.25 1.87 11.48
N LEU A 134 7.90 0.65 11.09
CA LEU A 134 6.53 0.16 11.14
C LEU A 134 6.02 0.03 12.59
N ALA A 135 6.87 -0.45 13.52
CA ALA A 135 6.52 -0.52 14.92
C ALA A 135 6.21 0.86 15.51
N HIS A 136 7.06 1.84 15.25
CA HIS A 136 6.83 3.22 15.67
C HIS A 136 5.61 3.86 14.99
N PHE A 137 5.34 3.53 13.73
CA PHE A 137 4.13 3.97 13.02
C PHE A 137 2.88 3.46 13.73
N HIS A 138 2.79 2.14 14.00
CA HIS A 138 1.65 1.54 14.69
C HIS A 138 1.46 2.12 16.09
N GLU A 139 2.54 2.34 16.83
CA GLU A 139 2.50 2.93 18.17
C GLU A 139 1.98 4.38 18.13
N ARG A 140 2.54 5.21 17.28
CA ARG A 140 2.17 6.63 17.18
C ARG A 140 0.75 6.83 16.66
N ALA A 141 0.34 6.00 15.70
CA ALA A 141 -1.01 6.06 15.15
C ALA A 141 -2.09 5.46 16.07
N ALA A 142 -1.72 4.82 17.18
CA ALA A 142 -2.66 4.23 18.13
C ALA A 142 -3.68 5.25 18.68
N ALA A 143 -3.28 6.51 18.86
CA ALA A 143 -4.17 7.58 19.30
C ALA A 143 -5.26 7.97 18.26
N ARG A 144 -5.19 7.44 17.02
CA ARG A 144 -6.12 7.70 15.93
C ARG A 144 -7.03 6.51 15.60
N MET A 145 -7.01 5.46 16.43
CA MET A 145 -7.70 4.20 16.11
C MET A 145 -9.21 4.37 15.95
N ASP A 146 -9.87 5.12 16.83
CA ASP A 146 -11.33 5.29 16.81
C ASP A 146 -11.82 5.92 15.47
N GLU A 147 -11.07 6.91 14.97
CA GLU A 147 -11.37 7.52 13.67
C GLU A 147 -10.95 6.63 12.51
N ALA A 148 -9.86 5.89 12.66
CA ALA A 148 -9.33 5.00 11.64
C ALA A 148 -10.24 3.78 11.38
N GLU A 149 -11.05 3.37 12.36
CA GLU A 149 -12.05 2.30 12.18
C GLU A 149 -13.03 2.59 11.04
N LYS A 150 -13.31 3.87 10.77
CA LYS A 150 -14.16 4.29 9.64
C LYS A 150 -13.55 3.96 8.27
N LEU A 151 -12.24 3.76 8.19
CA LEU A 151 -11.56 3.31 6.97
C LEU A 151 -11.75 1.80 6.72
N GLY A 152 -12.14 1.04 7.75
CA GLY A 152 -12.38 -0.40 7.71
C GLY A 152 -11.10 -1.23 7.60
N SER A 153 -11.26 -2.54 7.49
CA SER A 153 -10.14 -3.49 7.38
C SER A 153 -9.64 -3.58 5.94
N PRO A 154 -8.34 -3.33 5.68
CA PRO A 154 -7.72 -3.54 4.37
C PRO A 154 -7.86 -4.99 3.90
N GLY A 155 -7.61 -5.96 4.78
CA GLY A 155 -7.68 -7.39 4.45
C GLY A 155 -9.07 -7.81 4.02
N LEU A 156 -10.11 -7.48 4.79
CA LEU A 156 -11.50 -7.81 4.43
C LEU A 156 -11.92 -7.16 3.11
N ARG A 157 -11.55 -5.91 2.85
CA ARG A 157 -11.79 -5.26 1.56
C ARG A 157 -11.11 -6.00 0.43
N SER A 158 -9.83 -6.30 0.59
CA SER A 158 -9.02 -7.00 -0.41
C SER A 158 -9.59 -8.37 -0.75
N ILE A 159 -10.03 -9.15 0.24
CA ILE A 159 -10.70 -10.43 0.01
C ILE A 159 -11.99 -10.22 -0.78
N ALA A 160 -12.85 -9.30 -0.34
CA ALA A 160 -14.12 -9.04 -1.00
C ALA A 160 -13.94 -8.60 -2.46
N GLU A 161 -13.00 -7.69 -2.73
CA GLU A 161 -12.68 -7.22 -4.07
C GLU A 161 -12.10 -8.33 -4.96
N ALA A 162 -11.19 -9.18 -4.43
CA ALA A 162 -10.62 -10.31 -5.16
C ALA A 162 -11.71 -11.32 -5.56
N MET A 163 -12.62 -11.62 -4.66
CA MET A 163 -13.73 -12.55 -4.92
C MET A 163 -14.66 -12.08 -6.03
N THR A 164 -14.77 -10.80 -6.32
CA THR A 164 -15.57 -10.30 -7.46
C THR A 164 -14.96 -10.66 -8.82
N ARG A 165 -13.69 -11.00 -8.88
CA ARG A 165 -12.93 -11.27 -10.12
C ARG A 165 -12.48 -12.71 -10.28
N ILE A 166 -12.41 -13.47 -9.18
CA ILE A 166 -12.06 -14.89 -9.21
C ILE A 166 -13.32 -15.69 -9.52
N SER A 167 -13.35 -16.32 -10.70
CA SER A 167 -14.51 -17.11 -11.16
C SER A 167 -14.49 -18.57 -10.71
N ASP A 168 -13.34 -19.11 -10.31
CA ASP A 168 -13.18 -20.48 -9.83
C ASP A 168 -13.98 -20.70 -8.53
N PRO A 169 -14.96 -21.62 -8.51
CA PRO A 169 -15.85 -21.80 -7.36
C PRO A 169 -15.13 -22.34 -6.13
N ASP A 170 -14.12 -23.20 -6.29
CA ASP A 170 -13.38 -23.79 -5.18
C ASP A 170 -12.48 -22.75 -4.51
N LEU A 171 -11.78 -21.94 -5.31
CA LEU A 171 -11.01 -20.82 -4.79
C LEU A 171 -11.91 -19.81 -4.09
N ARG A 172 -13.09 -19.51 -4.63
CA ARG A 172 -14.05 -18.61 -3.98
C ARG A 172 -14.54 -19.15 -2.63
N ALA A 173 -14.88 -20.44 -2.56
CA ALA A 173 -15.30 -21.07 -1.30
C ALA A 173 -14.18 -21.00 -0.23
N ARG A 174 -12.94 -21.18 -0.65
CA ARG A 174 -11.78 -21.05 0.26
C ARG A 174 -11.53 -19.61 0.67
N LEU A 175 -11.75 -18.63 -0.20
CA LEU A 175 -11.66 -17.22 0.14
C LEU A 175 -12.80 -16.77 1.09
N GLU A 176 -14.01 -17.34 0.98
CA GLU A 176 -15.05 -17.10 1.99
C GLU A 176 -14.61 -17.65 3.36
N ARG A 177 -14.03 -18.85 3.43
CA ARG A 177 -13.47 -19.36 4.69
C ARG A 177 -12.36 -18.47 5.25
N LEU A 178 -11.45 -17.96 4.40
CA LEU A 178 -10.43 -17.00 4.81
C LEU A 178 -11.05 -15.74 5.39
N LYS A 179 -12.10 -15.23 4.75
CA LYS A 179 -12.83 -14.04 5.19
C LYS A 179 -13.50 -14.25 6.56
N ASP A 180 -14.11 -15.42 6.76
CA ASP A 180 -14.75 -15.77 8.03
C ASP A 180 -13.71 -15.89 9.15
N MET A 181 -12.60 -16.59 8.90
CA MET A 181 -11.47 -16.68 9.85
C MET A 181 -10.93 -15.30 10.19
N TRP A 182 -10.75 -14.44 9.18
CA TRP A 182 -10.29 -13.06 9.36
C TRP A 182 -11.23 -12.23 10.21
N GLY A 183 -12.54 -12.38 10.00
CA GLY A 183 -13.57 -11.68 10.78
C GLY A 183 -13.68 -12.13 12.23
N MET A 184 -13.31 -13.39 12.52
CA MET A 184 -13.34 -13.98 13.86
C MET A 184 -12.03 -13.78 14.64
N GLU A 185 -10.98 -13.25 14.01
CA GLU A 185 -9.68 -13.11 14.64
C GLU A 185 -9.70 -12.03 15.73
N GLU A 186 -9.50 -12.45 16.98
CA GLU A 186 -9.41 -11.58 18.17
C GLU A 186 -7.96 -11.17 18.42
N ALA A 187 -7.40 -10.33 17.57
CA ALA A 187 -6.04 -9.80 17.73
C ALA A 187 -6.07 -8.31 18.09
N PRO A 188 -5.07 -7.81 18.81
CA PRO A 188 -4.90 -6.37 19.00
C PRO A 188 -4.79 -5.66 17.66
N ARG A 189 -5.71 -4.74 17.40
CA ARG A 189 -5.74 -3.98 16.15
C ARG A 189 -4.80 -2.78 16.20
N VAL A 190 -4.28 -2.42 15.05
CA VAL A 190 -3.44 -1.23 14.83
C VAL A 190 -3.95 -0.44 13.64
N PHE A 191 -3.53 0.81 13.55
CA PHE A 191 -3.67 1.57 12.31
C PHE A 191 -2.69 1.01 11.28
N LEU A 192 -3.19 0.56 10.15
CA LEU A 192 -2.41 -0.07 9.09
C LEU A 192 -2.08 0.92 7.96
N HIS A 193 -0.89 0.78 7.41
CA HIS A 193 -0.57 1.30 6.09
C HIS A 193 -1.44 0.63 5.02
N GLY A 194 -1.63 -0.68 5.14
CA GLY A 194 -2.55 -1.49 4.35
C GLY A 194 -2.01 -1.96 3.00
N ASP A 195 -0.89 -1.41 2.53
CA ASP A 195 -0.18 -1.85 1.31
C ASP A 195 1.33 -1.59 1.43
N LEU A 196 1.93 -1.96 2.56
CA LEU A 196 3.35 -1.77 2.79
C LEU A 196 4.19 -2.75 1.97
N ASN A 197 4.59 -2.32 0.79
CA ASN A 197 5.56 -3.00 -0.05
C ASN A 197 6.80 -2.11 -0.23
N LEU A 198 7.87 -2.64 -0.81
CA LEU A 198 9.14 -1.91 -0.92
C LEU A 198 9.04 -0.64 -1.77
N SER A 199 8.16 -0.59 -2.78
CA SER A 199 7.98 0.63 -3.58
C SER A 199 7.33 1.77 -2.80
N ASN A 200 6.67 1.46 -1.68
CA ASN A 200 6.06 2.42 -0.77
C ASN A 200 6.98 2.80 0.41
N VAL A 201 8.24 2.35 0.37
CA VAL A 201 9.29 2.72 1.32
C VAL A 201 10.32 3.59 0.63
N LEU A 202 10.47 4.86 1.06
CA LEU A 202 11.55 5.71 0.57
C LEU A 202 12.75 5.62 1.52
N SER A 203 13.92 5.32 0.94
CA SER A 203 15.19 5.28 1.67
C SER A 203 16.13 6.35 1.14
N ALA A 204 16.74 7.10 2.05
CA ALA A 204 17.77 8.09 1.79
C ALA A 204 18.90 7.94 2.82
N ARG A 205 20.14 8.24 2.40
CA ARG A 205 21.33 8.11 3.26
C ARG A 205 21.22 9.04 4.45
N GLY A 206 21.33 8.51 5.65
CA GLY A 206 21.36 9.28 6.90
C GLY A 206 19.99 9.79 7.36
N LEU A 207 18.92 9.41 6.69
CA LEU A 207 17.55 9.72 7.10
C LEU A 207 16.79 8.44 7.43
N PRO A 208 15.87 8.47 8.41
CA PRO A 208 14.94 7.38 8.64
C PRO A 208 14.14 7.09 7.35
N VAL A 209 13.71 5.83 7.17
CA VAL A 209 12.81 5.49 6.07
C VAL A 209 11.52 6.31 6.13
N ALA A 210 10.95 6.56 4.95
CA ALA A 210 9.63 7.17 4.86
C ALA A 210 8.62 6.15 4.31
N LEU A 211 7.38 6.24 4.79
CA LEU A 211 6.26 5.45 4.30
C LEU A 211 5.36 6.36 3.48
N VAL A 212 5.03 5.93 2.25
CA VAL A 212 4.20 6.68 1.30
C VAL A 212 3.10 5.80 0.73
N ASP A 213 2.07 6.40 0.14
CA ASP A 213 0.93 5.73 -0.47
C ASP A 213 0.00 5.01 0.53
N PHE A 214 -0.80 5.80 1.22
CA PHE A 214 -1.78 5.34 2.21
C PHE A 214 -3.17 5.01 1.60
N ALA A 215 -3.24 4.72 0.30
CA ALA A 215 -4.50 4.46 -0.40
C ALA A 215 -5.25 3.20 0.08
N GLU A 216 -4.56 2.29 0.79
CA GLU A 216 -5.14 1.09 1.41
C GLU A 216 -5.25 1.18 2.94
N ALA A 217 -4.92 2.30 3.54
CA ALA A 217 -4.93 2.45 5.00
C ALA A 217 -6.26 2.02 5.65
N GLY A 218 -6.16 1.61 6.90
CA GLY A 218 -7.31 1.16 7.68
C GLY A 218 -6.91 0.62 9.05
N THR A 219 -7.71 -0.28 9.60
CA THR A 219 -7.43 -0.93 10.88
C THR A 219 -7.47 -2.44 10.76
N GLY A 220 -6.54 -3.12 11.40
CA GLY A 220 -6.45 -4.57 11.41
C GLY A 220 -5.32 -5.07 12.30
N PHE A 221 -4.95 -6.33 12.18
CA PHE A 221 -3.83 -6.87 12.93
C PHE A 221 -2.49 -6.53 12.26
N PRO A 222 -1.42 -6.35 13.03
CA PRO A 222 -0.13 -5.84 12.51
C PRO A 222 0.42 -6.65 11.34
N GLU A 223 0.17 -7.96 11.30
CA GLU A 223 0.66 -8.89 10.30
C GLU A 223 0.16 -8.57 8.88
N GLU A 224 -0.92 -7.78 8.75
CA GLU A 224 -1.42 -7.33 7.44
C GLU A 224 -0.40 -6.45 6.70
N ASP A 225 0.35 -5.63 7.40
CA ASP A 225 1.37 -4.77 6.80
C ASP A 225 2.63 -5.53 6.40
N PHE A 226 2.78 -6.80 6.82
CA PHE A 226 3.92 -7.63 6.43
C PHE A 226 3.65 -8.54 5.22
N ARG A 227 2.46 -8.54 4.67
CA ARG A 227 2.01 -9.48 3.62
C ARG A 227 2.86 -9.50 2.34
N HIS A 228 3.61 -8.42 2.07
CA HIS A 228 4.50 -8.32 0.93
C HIS A 228 5.94 -8.79 1.22
N PHE A 229 6.23 -9.19 2.45
CA PHE A 229 7.53 -9.70 2.87
C PHE A 229 7.48 -11.22 3.09
N ASP A 230 6.81 -11.95 2.19
CA ASP A 230 6.62 -13.39 2.27
C ASP A 230 7.88 -14.19 1.89
N ASN A 231 8.79 -13.62 1.10
CA ASN A 231 10.04 -14.24 0.74
C ASN A 231 10.94 -14.47 1.98
N PRO A 232 11.24 -15.74 2.34
CA PRO A 232 12.13 -16.03 3.47
C PRO A 232 13.55 -15.53 3.18
N GLY A 233 14.21 -15.00 4.20
CA GLY A 233 15.58 -14.54 4.08
C GLY A 233 15.94 -13.45 5.08
N PRO A 234 17.24 -13.04 5.10
CA PRO A 234 17.78 -12.15 6.12
C PRO A 234 16.99 -10.84 6.27
N MET A 235 16.50 -10.28 5.16
CA MET A 235 15.74 -9.02 5.19
C MET A 235 14.39 -9.19 5.91
N ARG A 236 13.59 -10.23 5.56
CA ARG A 236 12.32 -10.49 6.24
C ARG A 236 12.53 -10.77 7.73
N ASP A 237 13.53 -11.58 8.03
CA ASP A 237 13.83 -11.96 9.41
C ASP A 237 14.29 -10.74 10.22
N ALA A 238 15.02 -9.80 9.60
CA ALA A 238 15.41 -8.54 10.20
C ALA A 238 14.19 -7.62 10.44
N ILE A 239 13.25 -7.53 9.47
CA ILE A 239 11.98 -6.80 9.63
C ILE A 239 11.23 -7.32 10.86
N PHE A 240 11.02 -8.62 10.96
CA PHE A 240 10.26 -9.24 12.06
C PHE A 240 10.94 -9.08 13.41
N ARG A 241 12.26 -9.31 13.48
CA ARG A 241 13.04 -9.10 14.72
C ARG A 241 12.98 -7.66 15.20
N SER A 242 13.19 -6.71 14.29
CA SER A 242 13.22 -5.28 14.63
C SER A 242 11.84 -4.78 15.05
N TYR A 243 10.78 -5.18 14.33
CA TYR A 243 9.41 -4.89 14.72
C TYR A 243 9.10 -5.42 16.13
N ALA A 244 9.41 -6.68 16.41
CA ALA A 244 9.18 -7.30 17.70
C ALA A 244 9.98 -6.62 18.84
N ALA A 245 11.22 -6.25 18.56
CA ALA A 245 12.08 -5.57 19.52
C ALA A 245 11.53 -4.19 19.94
N VAL A 246 10.94 -3.44 19.00
CA VAL A 246 10.42 -2.10 19.25
C VAL A 246 8.98 -2.15 19.79
N SER A 247 8.09 -2.95 19.18
CA SER A 247 6.68 -3.02 19.58
C SER A 247 6.42 -3.89 20.80
N GLY A 248 7.37 -4.73 21.20
CA GLY A 248 7.17 -5.77 22.22
C GLY A 248 6.25 -6.93 21.77
N ARG A 249 5.91 -7.02 20.47
CA ARG A 249 4.98 -8.01 19.90
C ARG A 249 5.67 -8.86 18.86
N ALA A 250 5.75 -10.17 19.09
CA ALA A 250 6.19 -11.10 18.06
C ALA A 250 5.15 -11.19 16.93
N ILE A 251 5.62 -11.41 15.70
CA ILE A 251 4.75 -11.68 14.55
C ILE A 251 4.08 -13.05 14.75
N ASP A 252 2.77 -13.07 14.70
CA ASP A 252 1.99 -14.30 14.67
C ASP A 252 2.02 -14.90 13.26
N MET A 253 2.65 -16.05 13.13
CA MET A 253 2.88 -16.69 11.83
C MET A 253 1.59 -17.22 11.20
N HIS A 254 0.54 -17.49 11.97
CA HIS A 254 -0.76 -17.88 11.42
C HIS A 254 -1.42 -16.66 10.74
N ARG A 255 -1.55 -15.54 11.45
CA ARG A 255 -2.07 -14.28 10.88
C ARG A 255 -1.24 -13.77 9.72
N PHE A 256 0.09 -13.87 9.80
CA PHE A 256 0.96 -13.53 8.68
C PHE A 256 0.65 -14.38 7.43
N ARG A 257 0.45 -15.68 7.57
CA ARG A 257 0.09 -16.56 6.43
C ARG A 257 -1.29 -16.23 5.86
N MET A 258 -2.25 -15.90 6.71
CA MET A 258 -3.55 -15.37 6.27
C MET A 258 -3.37 -14.09 5.44
N ALA A 259 -2.54 -13.15 5.89
CA ALA A 259 -2.26 -11.91 5.17
C ALA A 259 -1.57 -12.15 3.83
N VAL A 260 -0.65 -13.11 3.75
CA VAL A 260 -0.03 -13.56 2.50
C VAL A 260 -1.07 -14.17 1.55
N ALA A 261 -2.02 -14.95 2.06
CA ALA A 261 -3.11 -15.51 1.24
C ALA A 261 -4.00 -14.40 0.64
N VAL A 262 -4.28 -13.34 1.41
CA VAL A 262 -4.98 -12.15 0.88
C VAL A 262 -4.19 -11.49 -0.25
N ASN A 263 -2.87 -11.31 -0.07
CA ASN A 263 -2.01 -10.74 -1.11
C ASN A 263 -2.00 -11.59 -2.38
N ALA A 264 -1.93 -12.92 -2.23
CA ALA A 264 -1.98 -13.86 -3.35
C ALA A 264 -3.33 -13.78 -4.11
N ALA A 265 -4.45 -13.66 -3.38
CA ALA A 265 -5.78 -13.48 -3.98
C ALA A 265 -5.88 -12.17 -4.78
N CYS A 266 -5.37 -11.06 -4.24
CA CYS A 266 -5.29 -9.78 -4.96
C CYS A 266 -4.44 -9.88 -6.22
N SER A 267 -3.27 -10.53 -6.13
CA SER A 267 -2.37 -10.74 -7.26
C SER A 267 -3.05 -11.55 -8.38
N LEU A 268 -3.78 -12.62 -8.03
CA LEU A 268 -4.55 -13.40 -9.01
C LEU A 268 -5.66 -12.56 -9.63
N ALA A 269 -6.43 -11.84 -8.83
CA ALA A 269 -7.57 -11.04 -9.29
C ALA A 269 -7.15 -9.87 -10.22
N ILE A 270 -5.99 -9.26 -9.98
CA ILE A 270 -5.42 -8.22 -10.85
C ILE A 270 -4.90 -8.85 -12.14
N GLY A 271 -4.20 -9.98 -12.05
CA GLY A 271 -3.56 -10.64 -13.18
C GLY A 271 -4.52 -11.42 -14.09
N SER A 272 -5.73 -11.75 -13.63
CA SER A 272 -6.75 -12.42 -14.46
C SER A 272 -7.11 -11.62 -15.74
N ASN A 273 -6.85 -10.32 -15.73
CA ASN A 273 -7.06 -9.44 -16.88
C ASN A 273 -5.83 -9.33 -17.82
N ALA A 274 -4.68 -9.89 -17.46
CA ALA A 274 -3.41 -9.67 -18.18
C ALA A 274 -3.13 -10.65 -19.33
N GLY A 275 -3.98 -11.62 -19.58
CA GLY A 275 -3.97 -12.42 -20.82
C GLY A 275 -2.81 -13.42 -21.03
N HIS A 276 -1.91 -13.62 -20.05
CA HIS A 276 -0.83 -14.60 -20.14
C HIS A 276 -1.15 -15.92 -19.40
N PRO A 277 -1.48 -17.03 -20.11
CA PRO A 277 -1.92 -18.29 -19.46
C PRO A 277 -0.92 -18.87 -18.45
N ARG A 278 0.40 -18.78 -18.73
CA ARG A 278 1.44 -19.30 -17.83
C ARG A 278 1.55 -18.50 -16.53
N GLU A 279 1.36 -17.19 -16.61
CA GLU A 279 1.38 -16.32 -15.43
C GLU A 279 0.12 -16.51 -14.59
N GLY A 280 -1.04 -16.70 -15.23
CA GLY A 280 -2.28 -17.06 -14.56
C GLY A 280 -2.15 -18.35 -13.76
N MET A 281 -1.58 -19.43 -14.33
CA MET A 281 -1.34 -20.68 -13.62
C MET A 281 -0.39 -20.52 -12.41
N ARG A 282 0.67 -19.73 -12.52
CA ARG A 282 1.57 -19.45 -11.41
C ARG A 282 0.87 -18.75 -10.26
N ARG A 283 0.01 -17.77 -10.57
CA ARG A 283 -0.77 -17.03 -9.56
C ARG A 283 -1.80 -17.90 -8.87
N VAL A 284 -2.47 -18.80 -9.61
CA VAL A 284 -3.37 -19.80 -9.02
C VAL A 284 -2.60 -20.72 -8.07
N SER A 285 -1.45 -21.27 -8.49
CA SER A 285 -0.64 -22.14 -7.64
C SER A 285 -0.11 -21.41 -6.40
N PHE A 286 0.23 -20.12 -6.53
CA PHE A 286 0.65 -19.31 -5.40
C PHE A 286 -0.48 -19.09 -4.40
N LEU A 287 -1.67 -18.76 -4.88
CA LEU A 287 -2.85 -18.64 -4.00
C LEU A 287 -3.21 -19.96 -3.32
N ASP A 288 -3.20 -21.06 -4.07
CA ASP A 288 -3.47 -22.38 -3.52
C ASP A 288 -2.51 -22.74 -2.38
N GLU A 289 -1.22 -22.55 -2.59
CA GLU A 289 -0.19 -22.76 -1.56
C GLU A 289 -0.38 -21.83 -0.36
N ALA A 290 -0.62 -20.54 -0.59
CA ALA A 290 -0.83 -19.57 0.48
C ALA A 290 -2.06 -19.92 1.34
N LEU A 291 -3.15 -20.35 0.72
CA LEU A 291 -4.35 -20.78 1.44
C LEU A 291 -4.07 -22.05 2.29
N ARG A 292 -3.34 -23.04 1.74
CA ARG A 292 -2.94 -24.23 2.53
C ARG A 292 -2.06 -23.86 3.72
N GLN A 293 -1.10 -22.96 3.54
CA GLN A 293 -0.25 -22.48 4.64
C GLN A 293 -1.03 -21.69 5.70
N ALA A 294 -2.13 -21.06 5.33
CA ALA A 294 -3.08 -20.43 6.26
C ALA A 294 -4.05 -21.44 6.92
N GLY A 295 -3.92 -22.75 6.64
CA GLY A 295 -4.80 -23.79 7.19
C GLY A 295 -6.14 -23.93 6.47
N ILE A 296 -6.25 -23.43 5.24
CA ILE A 296 -7.48 -23.49 4.43
C ILE A 296 -7.28 -24.48 3.29
N GLU A 297 -7.69 -25.71 3.53
CA GLU A 297 -7.63 -26.80 2.57
C GLU A 297 -8.80 -26.73 1.56
N ALA A 298 -8.71 -27.54 0.48
CA ALA A 298 -9.74 -27.64 -0.55
C ALA A 298 -11.08 -28.18 -0.03
#